data_183f1775d26b0fe32f6101177b2ec677
#
_entry.id   183f1775d26b0fe32f6101177b2ec677
#
_cell.length_a   1.000
_cell.length_b   1.000
_cell.length_c   1.000
_cell.angle_alpha   90.00
_cell.angle_beta   90.00
_cell.angle_gamma   90.00
#
_symmetry.space_group_name_H-M   'P 1'
#
loop_
_entity.id
_entity.type
_entity.pdbx_description
1 polymer ?
#
loop_
_entity_poly.entity_id
_entity_poly.type
_entity_poly.pdbx_seq_one_letter_code
_entity_poly.pdbx_strand_id
1 'polypeptide(L)'
;MNLSPTPIAIAATVQTTCPYCGVGCGVSASLQQDGAIGVKGDERHPANKGRLCVKGSALGETVDLDGRLLYPQMRDDDGVMQRVSWDAALDTVAGKLSAIVAEHGPDAVALYVSGQLLTEDYYLANKLMKGYIGSANIDTNSRLCMSSAVAGHKRAFGEDLVPVCYEDLELADMVVLVGSNAAWCHPILFQRIARIKETRPHARLVVIDPRRTATCELADLHLPVKAGTDVWLFNGLLSYLATHAPDGAFVEAHTSGLADALAAAGEVGSLLDVARACRLDPKQLQRFYELFANTEKVVTAFTMGVNQSTSGADKVNAIINC
;
A
#
# COMPACT_ATOMS: atom_id res chain seq x y z
N MET A 1 -47.12 30.20 -17.05
CA MET A 1 -46.18 30.75 -16.07
C MET A 1 -44.77 30.28 -16.45
N ASN A 2 -43.96 31.17 -17.00
CA ASN A 2 -42.58 30.91 -17.34
C ASN A 2 -41.77 30.93 -16.04
N LEU A 3 -41.42 29.76 -15.52
CA LEU A 3 -40.41 29.65 -14.47
C LEU A 3 -39.05 29.77 -15.14
N SER A 4 -38.51 30.99 -15.15
CA SER A 4 -37.10 31.16 -15.46
C SER A 4 -36.28 30.31 -14.49
N PRO A 5 -35.31 29.50 -14.95
CA PRO A 5 -34.46 28.76 -14.05
C PRO A 5 -33.67 29.76 -13.19
N THR A 6 -33.79 29.63 -11.89
CA THR A 6 -32.97 30.37 -10.92
C THR A 6 -31.52 30.08 -11.27
N PRO A 7 -30.63 31.09 -11.44
CA PRO A 7 -29.26 30.83 -11.70
C PRO A 7 -28.68 30.01 -10.53
N ILE A 8 -28.20 28.84 -10.87
CA ILE A 8 -27.45 28.00 -9.92
C ILE A 8 -26.24 28.83 -9.50
N ALA A 9 -26.16 29.15 -8.22
CA ALA A 9 -25.03 29.87 -7.65
C ALA A 9 -23.74 29.06 -7.96
N ILE A 10 -22.87 29.62 -8.77
CA ILE A 10 -21.66 29.00 -9.27
C ILE A 10 -20.76 28.66 -8.09
N ALA A 11 -20.40 27.39 -8.01
CA ALA A 11 -19.23 26.79 -7.39
C ALA A 11 -19.08 26.96 -5.87
N ALA A 12 -19.88 26.28 -5.12
CA ALA A 12 -19.36 25.77 -3.86
C ALA A 12 -18.34 24.65 -4.17
N THR A 13 -17.08 24.90 -3.89
CA THR A 13 -16.07 23.81 -3.89
C THR A 13 -16.36 22.91 -2.70
N VAL A 14 -16.61 21.63 -2.96
CA VAL A 14 -16.86 20.61 -1.95
C VAL A 14 -15.55 19.84 -1.72
N GLN A 15 -15.15 19.73 -0.46
CA GLN A 15 -14.05 18.85 -0.08
C GLN A 15 -14.62 17.48 0.27
N THR A 16 -14.03 16.44 -0.30
CA THR A 16 -14.45 15.05 -0.10
C THR A 16 -13.26 14.11 -0.23
N THR A 17 -13.49 12.82 -0.08
CA THR A 17 -12.48 11.77 -0.19
C THR A 17 -12.65 11.01 -1.50
N CYS A 18 -11.53 10.73 -2.18
CA CYS A 18 -11.52 9.89 -3.37
C CYS A 18 -11.92 8.44 -3.00
N PRO A 19 -12.92 7.84 -3.65
CA PRO A 19 -13.45 6.54 -3.26
C PRO A 19 -12.70 5.34 -3.86
N TYR A 20 -11.62 5.54 -4.62
CA TYR A 20 -11.02 4.46 -5.40
C TYR A 20 -10.13 3.50 -4.63
N CYS A 21 -9.47 3.96 -3.56
CA CYS A 21 -8.60 3.07 -2.80
C CYS A 21 -8.31 3.59 -1.39
N GLY A 22 -7.73 2.74 -0.55
CA GLY A 22 -7.42 3.00 0.84
C GLY A 22 -6.39 4.10 1.11
N VAL A 23 -5.77 4.72 0.09
CA VAL A 23 -4.97 5.94 0.29
C VAL A 23 -5.83 7.07 0.85
N GLY A 24 -7.13 7.10 0.51
CA GLY A 24 -8.06 8.09 1.05
C GLY A 24 -7.70 9.53 0.67
N CYS A 25 -7.26 9.75 -0.58
CA CYS A 25 -6.87 11.09 -1.03
C CYS A 25 -7.98 12.10 -0.86
N GLY A 26 -7.68 13.24 -0.23
CA GLY A 26 -8.58 14.40 -0.21
C GLY A 26 -8.66 15.04 -1.59
N VAL A 27 -9.89 15.34 -2.02
CA VAL A 27 -10.18 16.02 -3.28
C VAL A 27 -11.07 17.22 -3.04
N SER A 28 -10.86 18.27 -3.85
CA SER A 28 -11.72 19.43 -3.95
C SER A 28 -12.48 19.34 -5.29
N ALA A 29 -13.78 19.14 -5.22
CA ALA A 29 -14.67 19.03 -6.37
C ALA A 29 -15.43 20.35 -6.58
N SER A 30 -15.56 20.81 -7.82
CA SER A 30 -16.28 22.03 -8.17
C SER A 30 -17.11 21.81 -9.43
N LEU A 31 -18.35 22.33 -9.42
CA LEU A 31 -19.18 22.34 -10.61
C LEU A 31 -18.65 23.42 -11.57
N GLN A 32 -18.36 23.04 -12.80
CA GLN A 32 -17.91 23.93 -13.86
C GLN A 32 -19.11 24.60 -14.57
N GLN A 33 -18.86 25.64 -15.35
CA GLN A 33 -19.92 26.36 -16.06
C GLN A 33 -20.65 25.51 -17.11
N ASP A 34 -19.97 24.54 -17.69
CA ASP A 34 -20.49 23.56 -18.66
C ASP A 34 -21.22 22.37 -18.01
N GLY A 35 -21.32 22.36 -16.68
CA GLY A 35 -21.94 21.27 -15.91
C GLY A 35 -21.00 20.12 -15.56
N ALA A 36 -19.74 20.14 -16.03
CA ALA A 36 -18.75 19.15 -15.66
C ALA A 36 -18.29 19.30 -14.21
N ILE A 37 -17.81 18.22 -13.61
CA ILE A 37 -17.19 18.23 -12.28
C ILE A 37 -15.68 18.34 -12.43
N GLY A 38 -15.13 19.51 -12.08
CA GLY A 38 -13.68 19.69 -11.97
C GLY A 38 -13.17 19.12 -10.64
N VAL A 39 -12.09 18.35 -10.67
CA VAL A 39 -11.48 17.74 -9.47
C VAL A 39 -10.02 18.14 -9.36
N LYS A 40 -9.61 18.54 -8.16
CA LYS A 40 -8.22 18.82 -7.77
C LYS A 40 -7.91 18.13 -6.45
N GLY A 41 -6.64 17.82 -6.20
CA GLY A 41 -6.21 17.34 -4.88
C GLY A 41 -6.35 18.44 -3.82
N ASP A 42 -6.79 18.05 -2.63
CA ASP A 42 -6.81 18.94 -1.47
C ASP A 42 -5.39 19.04 -0.88
N GLU A 43 -4.77 20.22 -0.96
CA GLU A 43 -3.41 20.48 -0.48
C GLU A 43 -3.29 20.34 1.05
N ARG A 44 -4.39 20.51 1.77
CA ARG A 44 -4.42 20.41 3.23
C ARG A 44 -4.68 19.00 3.73
N HIS A 45 -5.10 18.09 2.86
CA HIS A 45 -5.41 16.72 3.27
C HIS A 45 -4.11 15.93 3.53
N PRO A 46 -3.96 15.29 4.71
CA PRO A 46 -2.71 14.67 5.14
C PRO A 46 -2.28 13.48 4.27
N ALA A 47 -3.23 12.73 3.70
CA ALA A 47 -2.92 11.53 2.92
C ALA A 47 -2.19 11.85 1.61
N ASN A 48 -2.58 12.92 0.91
CA ASN A 48 -2.08 13.21 -0.43
C ASN A 48 -1.45 14.60 -0.61
N LYS A 49 -1.72 15.56 0.28
CA LYS A 49 -1.16 16.92 0.22
C LYS A 49 -1.23 17.50 -1.21
N GLY A 50 -2.44 17.48 -1.79
CA GLY A 50 -2.73 17.97 -3.15
C GLY A 50 -2.38 17.01 -4.30
N ARG A 51 -1.71 15.89 -4.07
CA ARG A 51 -1.32 14.93 -5.11
C ARG A 51 -2.47 14.03 -5.48
N LEU A 52 -2.57 13.68 -6.76
CA LEU A 52 -3.54 12.70 -7.25
C LEU A 52 -2.84 11.70 -8.18
N CYS A 53 -3.38 10.49 -8.25
CA CYS A 53 -3.06 9.54 -9.31
C CYS A 53 -4.02 9.74 -10.49
N VAL A 54 -3.80 9.02 -11.58
CA VAL A 54 -4.64 9.11 -12.79
C VAL A 54 -6.14 8.89 -12.48
N LYS A 55 -6.48 7.94 -11.59
CA LYS A 55 -7.88 7.69 -11.20
C LYS A 55 -8.49 8.87 -10.45
N GLY A 56 -7.74 9.43 -9.50
CA GLY A 56 -8.19 10.59 -8.74
C GLY A 56 -8.35 11.84 -9.60
N SER A 57 -7.46 12.04 -10.58
CA SER A 57 -7.55 13.17 -11.51
C SER A 57 -8.76 13.05 -12.46
N ALA A 58 -9.12 11.83 -12.86
CA ALA A 58 -10.26 11.54 -13.73
C ALA A 58 -11.59 11.32 -12.96
N LEU A 59 -11.59 11.53 -11.63
CA LEU A 59 -12.78 11.26 -10.80
C LEU A 59 -14.03 12.02 -11.27
N GLY A 60 -13.87 13.25 -11.73
CA GLY A 60 -14.97 14.06 -12.26
C GLY A 60 -15.67 13.44 -13.46
N GLU A 61 -14.95 12.69 -14.28
CA GLU A 61 -15.48 12.01 -15.48
C GLU A 61 -16.35 10.79 -15.12
N THR A 62 -16.31 10.33 -13.87
CA THR A 62 -17.00 9.12 -13.42
C THR A 62 -18.35 9.39 -12.74
N VAL A 63 -18.78 10.65 -12.67
CA VAL A 63 -20.08 11.03 -12.06
C VAL A 63 -21.23 10.95 -13.05
N ASP A 64 -20.99 10.53 -14.29
CA ASP A 64 -22.04 10.26 -15.25
C ASP A 64 -22.99 9.17 -14.73
N LEU A 65 -24.29 9.36 -15.02
CA LEU A 65 -25.34 8.46 -14.56
C LEU A 65 -25.71 7.41 -15.62
N ASP A 66 -25.21 7.53 -16.83
CA ASP A 66 -25.48 6.60 -17.92
C ASP A 66 -24.89 5.21 -17.64
N GLY A 67 -25.73 4.21 -17.71
CA GLY A 67 -25.32 2.83 -17.42
C GLY A 67 -25.10 2.51 -15.94
N ARG A 68 -25.34 3.46 -15.04
CA ARG A 68 -25.13 3.30 -13.60
C ARG A 68 -26.38 2.73 -12.91
N LEU A 69 -26.21 1.77 -12.00
CA LEU A 69 -27.28 1.28 -11.15
C LEU A 69 -27.60 2.33 -10.07
N LEU A 70 -28.72 3.06 -10.26
CA LEU A 70 -29.09 4.18 -9.41
C LEU A 70 -30.02 3.80 -8.25
N TYR A 71 -30.68 2.64 -8.34
CA TYR A 71 -31.67 2.19 -7.38
C TYR A 71 -31.47 0.74 -7.01
N PRO A 72 -31.80 0.35 -5.77
CA PRO A 72 -31.82 -1.06 -5.40
C PRO A 72 -32.80 -1.85 -6.27
N GLN A 73 -32.45 -3.10 -6.52
CA GLN A 73 -33.29 -4.04 -7.24
C GLN A 73 -33.41 -5.34 -6.45
N MET A 74 -34.61 -5.92 -6.48
CA MET A 74 -34.88 -7.21 -5.89
C MET A 74 -35.61 -8.09 -6.90
N ARG A 75 -35.43 -9.41 -6.81
CA ARG A 75 -36.20 -10.36 -7.61
C ARG A 75 -37.62 -10.46 -7.06
N ASP A 76 -38.60 -10.38 -7.96
CA ASP A 76 -39.98 -10.72 -7.66
C ASP A 76 -40.18 -12.25 -7.66
N ASP A 77 -41.44 -12.68 -7.47
CA ASP A 77 -41.79 -14.11 -7.40
C ASP A 77 -41.54 -14.85 -8.72
N ASP A 78 -41.51 -14.15 -9.83
CA ASP A 78 -41.24 -14.68 -11.16
C ASP A 78 -39.69 -14.68 -11.47
N GLY A 79 -38.87 -14.22 -10.52
CA GLY A 79 -37.42 -14.15 -10.64
C GLY A 79 -36.89 -12.94 -11.43
N VAL A 80 -37.79 -12.00 -11.78
CA VAL A 80 -37.45 -10.79 -12.55
C VAL A 80 -36.93 -9.69 -11.59
N MET A 81 -35.85 -9.00 -11.98
CA MET A 81 -35.30 -7.88 -11.18
C MET A 81 -36.23 -6.67 -11.28
N GLN A 82 -36.79 -6.25 -10.15
CA GLN A 82 -37.63 -5.09 -10.00
C GLN A 82 -36.95 -4.02 -9.16
N ARG A 83 -37.12 -2.76 -9.57
CA ARG A 83 -36.70 -1.61 -8.77
C ARG A 83 -37.52 -1.55 -7.48
N VAL A 84 -36.83 -1.36 -6.35
CA VAL A 84 -37.42 -1.18 -5.03
C VAL A 84 -36.90 0.10 -4.36
N SER A 85 -37.55 0.51 -3.27
CA SER A 85 -37.03 1.61 -2.44
C SER A 85 -35.81 1.13 -1.61
N TRP A 86 -35.00 2.08 -1.15
CA TRP A 86 -33.94 1.78 -0.21
C TRP A 86 -34.45 1.18 1.09
N ASP A 87 -35.55 1.67 1.63
CA ASP A 87 -36.15 1.14 2.86
C ASP A 87 -36.56 -0.34 2.67
N ALA A 88 -37.26 -0.67 1.58
CA ALA A 88 -37.60 -2.06 1.30
C ALA A 88 -36.38 -2.99 1.14
N ALA A 89 -35.33 -2.51 0.48
CA ALA A 89 -34.08 -3.27 0.33
C ALA A 89 -33.40 -3.49 1.67
N LEU A 90 -33.25 -2.44 2.47
CA LEU A 90 -32.61 -2.50 3.79
C LEU A 90 -33.39 -3.35 4.78
N ASP A 91 -34.73 -3.23 4.82
CA ASP A 91 -35.57 -4.06 5.67
C ASP A 91 -35.45 -5.55 5.30
N THR A 92 -35.39 -5.84 4.00
CA THR A 92 -35.19 -7.21 3.53
C THR A 92 -33.83 -7.78 3.96
N VAL A 93 -32.76 -7.00 3.79
CA VAL A 93 -31.40 -7.42 4.19
C VAL A 93 -31.34 -7.61 5.70
N ALA A 94 -31.80 -6.63 6.48
CA ALA A 94 -31.81 -6.68 7.94
C ALA A 94 -32.64 -7.85 8.48
N GLY A 95 -33.82 -8.04 7.92
CA GLY A 95 -34.75 -9.13 8.29
C GLY A 95 -34.12 -10.51 8.04
N LYS A 96 -33.50 -10.72 6.87
CA LYS A 96 -32.84 -11.99 6.53
C LYS A 96 -31.61 -12.26 7.41
N LEU A 97 -30.77 -11.25 7.64
CA LEU A 97 -29.61 -11.40 8.54
C LEU A 97 -30.06 -11.72 9.97
N SER A 98 -31.07 -11.01 10.48
CA SER A 98 -31.61 -11.27 11.82
C SER A 98 -32.18 -12.68 11.95
N ALA A 99 -32.91 -13.17 10.93
CA ALA A 99 -33.45 -14.53 10.93
C ALA A 99 -32.33 -15.59 10.92
N ILE A 100 -31.29 -15.41 10.10
CA ILE A 100 -30.12 -16.32 10.05
C ILE A 100 -29.41 -16.36 11.41
N VAL A 101 -29.17 -15.18 12.01
CA VAL A 101 -28.53 -15.11 13.33
C VAL A 101 -29.39 -15.77 14.42
N ALA A 102 -30.71 -15.57 14.37
CA ALA A 102 -31.64 -16.19 15.35
C ALA A 102 -31.67 -17.71 15.21
N GLU A 103 -31.61 -18.25 14.00
CA GLU A 103 -31.68 -19.70 13.73
C GLU A 103 -30.35 -20.41 13.91
N HIS A 104 -29.27 -19.81 13.41
CA HIS A 104 -27.97 -20.49 13.29
C HIS A 104 -26.85 -19.85 14.13
N GLY A 105 -27.13 -18.75 14.81
CA GLY A 105 -26.14 -17.99 15.59
C GLY A 105 -25.34 -16.97 14.75
N PRO A 106 -24.60 -16.07 15.41
CA PRO A 106 -23.89 -14.96 14.75
C PRO A 106 -22.79 -15.43 13.80
N ASP A 107 -22.18 -16.59 14.06
CA ASP A 107 -21.08 -17.11 13.22
C ASP A 107 -21.55 -17.68 11.87
N ALA A 108 -22.87 -17.74 11.64
CA ALA A 108 -23.43 -18.05 10.31
C ALA A 108 -23.33 -16.88 9.33
N VAL A 109 -22.95 -15.69 9.81
CA VAL A 109 -22.73 -14.48 8.98
C VAL A 109 -21.24 -14.19 8.88
N ALA A 110 -20.77 -13.90 7.67
CA ALA A 110 -19.42 -13.45 7.41
C ALA A 110 -19.39 -12.26 6.43
N LEU A 111 -18.44 -11.36 6.61
CA LEU A 111 -18.13 -10.31 5.64
C LEU A 111 -16.75 -10.54 5.04
N TYR A 112 -16.69 -10.61 3.71
CA TYR A 112 -15.45 -10.57 2.96
C TYR A 112 -15.34 -9.21 2.27
N VAL A 113 -14.48 -8.33 2.82
CA VAL A 113 -14.38 -6.95 2.36
C VAL A 113 -13.19 -6.76 1.40
N SER A 114 -13.21 -5.66 0.64
CA SER A 114 -12.09 -5.33 -0.23
C SER A 114 -10.86 -4.88 0.57
N GLY A 115 -9.66 -5.19 0.09
CA GLY A 115 -8.40 -4.66 0.62
C GLY A 115 -8.13 -3.19 0.28
N GLN A 116 -9.05 -2.51 -0.40
CA GLN A 116 -8.90 -1.14 -0.86
C GLN A 116 -10.03 -0.21 -0.39
N LEU A 117 -10.66 -0.56 0.72
CA LEU A 117 -11.66 0.30 1.34
C LEU A 117 -11.01 1.50 2.04
N LEU A 118 -11.78 2.55 2.25
CA LEU A 118 -11.41 3.63 3.14
C LEU A 118 -11.41 3.15 4.59
N THR A 119 -10.68 3.85 5.45
CA THR A 119 -10.61 3.53 6.89
C THR A 119 -11.99 3.53 7.54
N GLU A 120 -12.86 4.47 7.13
CA GLU A 120 -14.23 4.60 7.59
C GLU A 120 -15.09 3.38 7.23
N ASP A 121 -14.91 2.82 6.03
CA ASP A 121 -15.62 1.61 5.58
C ASP A 121 -15.21 0.39 6.42
N TYR A 122 -13.92 0.22 6.69
CA TYR A 122 -13.42 -0.84 7.58
C TYR A 122 -13.97 -0.68 9.00
N TYR A 123 -13.99 0.54 9.51
CA TYR A 123 -14.54 0.83 10.83
C TYR A 123 -16.02 0.41 10.91
N LEU A 124 -16.83 0.83 9.93
CA LEU A 124 -18.27 0.51 9.90
C LEU A 124 -18.51 -1.00 9.73
N ALA A 125 -17.76 -1.67 8.83
CA ALA A 125 -17.86 -3.11 8.64
C ALA A 125 -17.51 -3.90 9.92
N ASN A 126 -16.41 -3.52 10.60
CA ASN A 126 -16.05 -4.13 11.88
C ASN A 126 -17.08 -3.87 12.98
N LYS A 127 -17.61 -2.64 13.05
CA LYS A 127 -18.65 -2.28 14.02
C LYS A 127 -19.93 -3.09 13.79
N LEU A 128 -20.34 -3.25 12.53
CA LEU A 128 -21.49 -4.07 12.18
C LEU A 128 -21.28 -5.54 12.61
N MET A 129 -20.16 -6.13 12.21
CA MET A 129 -19.90 -7.54 12.47
C MET A 129 -19.69 -7.84 13.97
N LYS A 130 -18.80 -7.11 14.62
CA LYS A 130 -18.43 -7.39 16.01
C LYS A 130 -19.39 -6.80 17.02
N GLY A 131 -19.95 -5.61 16.74
CA GLY A 131 -20.80 -4.87 17.66
C GLY A 131 -22.28 -5.22 17.57
N TYR A 132 -22.80 -5.51 16.38
CA TYR A 132 -24.24 -5.74 16.17
C TYR A 132 -24.57 -7.19 15.82
N ILE A 133 -23.83 -7.83 14.91
CA ILE A 133 -24.03 -9.23 14.57
C ILE A 133 -23.45 -10.14 15.65
N GLY A 134 -22.33 -9.75 16.28
CA GLY A 134 -21.69 -10.50 17.36
C GLY A 134 -20.74 -11.58 16.86
N SER A 135 -20.18 -11.45 15.62
CA SER A 135 -19.22 -12.38 15.04
C SER A 135 -17.91 -11.70 14.68
N ALA A 136 -16.81 -12.43 14.77
CA ALA A 136 -15.49 -12.02 14.30
C ALA A 136 -15.20 -12.43 12.84
N ASN A 137 -16.18 -13.00 12.12
CA ASN A 137 -16.04 -13.52 10.77
C ASN A 137 -15.98 -12.37 9.73
N ILE A 138 -14.95 -11.56 9.81
CA ILE A 138 -14.66 -10.50 8.84
C ILE A 138 -13.21 -10.61 8.40
N ASP A 139 -12.98 -10.65 7.09
CA ASP A 139 -11.64 -10.74 6.50
C ASP A 139 -11.60 -10.03 5.14
N THR A 140 -10.40 -9.92 4.56
CA THR A 140 -10.14 -9.22 3.32
C THR A 140 -9.11 -9.97 2.48
N ASN A 141 -9.08 -9.72 1.18
CA ASN A 141 -8.09 -10.29 0.27
C ASN A 141 -6.64 -9.91 0.62
N SER A 142 -6.40 -8.78 1.26
CA SER A 142 -5.07 -8.35 1.68
C SER A 142 -4.43 -9.32 2.68
N ARG A 143 -5.22 -10.04 3.47
CA ARG A 143 -4.73 -11.10 4.36
C ARG A 143 -3.97 -12.17 3.58
N LEU A 144 -4.45 -12.60 2.43
CA LEU A 144 -3.77 -13.60 1.57
C LEU A 144 -2.65 -12.95 0.75
N CYS A 145 -2.92 -11.80 0.14
CA CYS A 145 -2.00 -11.06 -0.73
C CYS A 145 -0.70 -10.68 -0.01
N MET A 146 -0.81 -10.25 1.26
CA MET A 146 0.31 -9.72 2.06
C MET A 146 0.73 -10.66 3.19
N SER A 147 0.28 -11.91 3.20
CA SER A 147 0.53 -12.85 4.31
C SER A 147 2.02 -13.05 4.61
N SER A 148 2.87 -13.11 3.61
CA SER A 148 4.32 -13.25 3.80
C SER A 148 4.95 -12.00 4.42
N ALA A 149 4.46 -10.79 4.09
CA ALA A 149 4.89 -9.57 4.74
C ALA A 149 4.48 -9.55 6.21
N VAL A 150 3.21 -9.89 6.50
CA VAL A 150 2.70 -10.03 7.87
C VAL A 150 3.50 -11.04 8.68
N ALA A 151 3.76 -12.22 8.12
CA ALA A 151 4.56 -13.27 8.78
C ALA A 151 5.99 -12.80 9.06
N GLY A 152 6.61 -12.11 8.10
CA GLY A 152 7.96 -11.56 8.26
C GLY A 152 8.05 -10.49 9.33
N HIS A 153 7.10 -9.54 9.35
CA HIS A 153 7.02 -8.51 10.40
C HIS A 153 6.75 -9.11 11.79
N LYS A 154 5.79 -10.04 11.92
CA LYS A 154 5.53 -10.74 13.19
C LYS A 154 6.74 -11.51 13.69
N ARG A 155 7.49 -12.16 12.80
CA ARG A 155 8.71 -12.88 13.17
C ARG A 155 9.79 -11.93 13.67
N ALA A 156 9.92 -10.74 13.07
CA ALA A 156 10.95 -9.76 13.42
C ALA A 156 10.56 -8.87 14.62
N PHE A 157 9.31 -8.41 14.69
CA PHE A 157 8.87 -7.38 15.63
C PHE A 157 7.82 -7.88 16.65
N GLY A 158 7.35 -9.13 16.53
CA GLY A 158 6.31 -9.68 17.38
C GLY A 158 4.89 -9.37 16.91
N GLU A 159 4.71 -8.37 16.06
CA GLU A 159 3.41 -7.97 15.52
C GLU A 159 3.49 -7.50 14.05
N ASP A 160 2.32 -7.37 13.43
CA ASP A 160 2.20 -6.82 12.09
C ASP A 160 2.13 -5.30 12.16
N LEU A 161 3.26 -4.66 11.92
CA LEU A 161 3.39 -3.20 11.95
C LEU A 161 4.25 -2.67 10.80
N VAL A 162 4.04 -1.41 10.44
CA VAL A 162 4.94 -0.65 9.57
C VAL A 162 5.83 0.20 10.47
N PRO A 163 7.15 -0.02 10.52
CA PRO A 163 8.03 0.62 11.50
C PRO A 163 8.36 2.08 11.19
N VAL A 164 7.85 2.62 10.08
CA VAL A 164 8.10 4.00 9.61
C VAL A 164 6.80 4.69 9.22
N CYS A 165 6.80 6.03 9.20
CA CYS A 165 5.70 6.82 8.67
C CYS A 165 6.04 7.44 7.31
N TYR A 166 5.09 8.12 6.67
CA TYR A 166 5.30 8.73 5.36
C TYR A 166 6.33 9.87 5.38
N GLU A 167 6.42 10.56 6.48
CA GLU A 167 7.38 11.63 6.70
C GLU A 167 8.83 11.11 6.73
N ASP A 168 9.06 9.89 7.20
CA ASP A 168 10.38 9.26 7.18
C ASP A 168 10.90 9.08 5.75
N LEU A 169 10.03 8.81 4.79
CA LEU A 169 10.39 8.82 3.37
C LEU A 169 10.93 10.18 2.93
N GLU A 170 10.31 11.28 3.41
CA GLU A 170 10.69 12.64 3.05
C GLU A 170 11.99 13.09 3.77
N LEU A 171 12.31 12.49 4.92
CA LEU A 171 13.50 12.78 5.72
C LEU A 171 14.70 11.88 5.38
N ALA A 172 14.48 10.78 4.70
CA ALA A 172 15.53 9.83 4.33
C ALA A 172 16.58 10.45 3.42
N ASP A 173 17.86 10.15 3.64
CA ASP A 173 18.96 10.49 2.74
C ASP A 173 19.12 9.44 1.63
N MET A 174 18.56 8.24 1.86
CA MET A 174 18.42 7.21 0.84
C MET A 174 17.10 6.46 0.99
N VAL A 175 16.40 6.30 -0.12
CA VAL A 175 15.25 5.40 -0.24
C VAL A 175 15.63 4.22 -1.10
N VAL A 176 15.39 3.01 -0.61
CA VAL A 176 15.61 1.76 -1.35
C VAL A 176 14.25 1.13 -1.66
N LEU A 177 13.90 1.00 -2.93
CA LEU A 177 12.67 0.36 -3.39
C LEU A 177 12.97 -1.05 -3.89
N VAL A 178 12.35 -2.06 -3.27
CA VAL A 178 12.63 -3.47 -3.55
C VAL A 178 11.39 -4.16 -4.10
N GLY A 179 11.49 -4.70 -5.32
CA GLY A 179 10.37 -5.38 -5.98
C GLY A 179 9.12 -4.50 -6.07
N SER A 180 9.32 -3.20 -6.35
CA SER A 180 8.28 -2.18 -6.27
C SER A 180 8.27 -1.28 -7.50
N ASN A 181 7.20 -1.35 -8.29
CA ASN A 181 6.93 -0.36 -9.32
C ASN A 181 6.10 0.80 -8.72
N ALA A 182 6.70 1.54 -7.79
CA ALA A 182 6.03 2.57 -7.00
C ALA A 182 5.43 3.68 -7.86
N ALA A 183 6.04 4.03 -8.98
CA ALA A 183 5.52 5.04 -9.91
C ALA A 183 4.10 4.70 -10.41
N TRP A 184 3.78 3.41 -10.57
CA TRP A 184 2.47 2.97 -11.03
C TRP A 184 1.57 2.46 -9.90
N CYS A 185 2.13 1.70 -8.96
CA CYS A 185 1.34 1.00 -7.94
C CYS A 185 1.09 1.85 -6.69
N HIS A 186 1.99 2.81 -6.38
CA HIS A 186 1.91 3.69 -5.22
C HIS A 186 2.23 5.15 -5.62
N PRO A 187 1.48 5.72 -6.58
CA PRO A 187 1.86 6.99 -7.21
C PRO A 187 1.92 8.16 -6.22
N ILE A 188 1.12 8.18 -5.17
CA ILE A 188 1.15 9.26 -4.18
C ILE A 188 2.45 9.23 -3.38
N LEU A 189 2.89 8.04 -2.94
CA LEU A 189 4.18 7.87 -2.25
C LEU A 189 5.34 8.15 -3.19
N PHE A 190 5.26 7.70 -4.45
CA PHE A 190 6.30 7.95 -5.43
C PHE A 190 6.46 9.44 -5.75
N GLN A 191 5.37 10.22 -5.80
CA GLN A 191 5.42 11.67 -5.95
C GLN A 191 6.07 12.35 -4.73
N ARG A 192 5.92 11.81 -3.51
CA ARG A 192 6.67 12.28 -2.33
C ARG A 192 8.16 12.04 -2.51
N ILE A 193 8.56 10.83 -2.95
CA ILE A 193 9.96 10.48 -3.22
C ILE A 193 10.55 11.36 -4.34
N ALA A 194 9.80 11.60 -5.42
CA ALA A 194 10.22 12.49 -6.49
C ALA A 194 10.50 13.91 -5.97
N ARG A 195 9.64 14.42 -5.08
CA ARG A 195 9.82 15.74 -4.46
C ARG A 195 11.12 15.83 -3.65
N ILE A 196 11.57 14.73 -3.02
CA ILE A 196 12.85 14.71 -2.29
C ILE A 196 14.01 15.02 -3.25
N LYS A 197 14.01 14.40 -4.42
CA LYS A 197 15.07 14.61 -5.45
C LYS A 197 15.13 16.06 -5.91
N GLU A 198 13.99 16.76 -5.96
CA GLU A 198 13.93 18.18 -6.30
C GLU A 198 14.47 19.10 -5.19
N THR A 199 14.10 18.79 -3.95
CA THR A 199 14.40 19.65 -2.78
C THR A 199 15.72 19.31 -2.09
N ARG A 200 16.18 18.06 -2.23
CA ARG A 200 17.41 17.51 -1.62
C ARG A 200 18.19 16.68 -2.65
N PRO A 201 18.90 17.32 -3.61
CA PRO A 201 19.56 16.63 -4.73
C PRO A 201 20.62 15.59 -4.32
N HIS A 202 21.11 15.65 -3.07
CA HIS A 202 22.04 14.66 -2.50
C HIS A 202 21.35 13.38 -2.04
N ALA A 203 20.04 13.41 -1.78
CA ALA A 203 19.30 12.21 -1.41
C ALA A 203 19.31 11.19 -2.55
N ARG A 204 19.44 9.91 -2.21
CA ARG A 204 19.57 8.82 -3.17
C ARG A 204 18.31 7.98 -3.29
N LEU A 205 18.04 7.53 -4.50
CA LEU A 205 17.02 6.53 -4.78
C LEU A 205 17.69 5.30 -5.39
N VAL A 206 17.57 4.17 -4.71
CA VAL A 206 18.02 2.86 -5.21
C VAL A 206 16.80 2.02 -5.55
N VAL A 207 16.78 1.40 -6.71
CA VAL A 207 15.72 0.49 -7.13
C VAL A 207 16.30 -0.89 -7.37
N ILE A 208 15.76 -1.88 -6.67
CA ILE A 208 16.11 -3.30 -6.78
C ILE A 208 14.91 -4.01 -7.40
N ASP A 209 14.96 -4.25 -8.70
CA ASP A 209 13.85 -4.85 -9.46
C ASP A 209 14.42 -5.54 -10.71
N PRO A 210 13.99 -6.75 -11.06
CA PRO A 210 14.39 -7.43 -12.30
C PRO A 210 14.16 -6.60 -13.56
N ARG A 211 13.13 -5.72 -13.53
CA ARG A 211 12.75 -4.88 -14.66
C ARG A 211 13.16 -3.43 -14.44
N ARG A 212 13.57 -2.78 -15.52
CA ARG A 212 13.69 -1.33 -15.54
C ARG A 212 12.30 -0.71 -15.78
N THR A 213 11.59 -0.40 -14.70
CA THR A 213 10.26 0.20 -14.73
C THR A 213 10.33 1.73 -14.73
N ALA A 214 9.18 2.42 -14.86
CA ALA A 214 9.10 3.89 -14.73
C ALA A 214 9.66 4.40 -13.39
N THR A 215 9.62 3.60 -12.34
CA THR A 215 10.24 3.91 -11.03
C THR A 215 11.75 4.14 -11.15
N CYS A 216 12.41 3.48 -12.10
CA CYS A 216 13.85 3.60 -12.31
C CYS A 216 14.28 4.91 -13.00
N GLU A 217 13.35 5.71 -13.51
CA GLU A 217 13.67 6.99 -14.19
C GLU A 217 14.31 8.01 -13.23
N LEU A 218 13.94 7.94 -11.95
CA LEU A 218 14.49 8.80 -10.89
C LEU A 218 15.63 8.12 -10.10
N ALA A 219 15.95 6.85 -10.39
CA ALA A 219 16.92 6.09 -9.60
C ALA A 219 18.37 6.54 -9.87
N ASP A 220 19.14 6.73 -8.79
CA ASP A 220 20.59 6.92 -8.84
C ASP A 220 21.32 5.60 -9.08
N LEU A 221 20.69 4.49 -8.69
CA LEU A 221 21.21 3.13 -8.91
C LEU A 221 20.04 2.18 -9.14
N HIS A 222 20.10 1.40 -10.20
CA HIS A 222 19.20 0.29 -10.48
C HIS A 222 19.97 -1.02 -10.46
N LEU A 223 19.52 -1.96 -9.61
CA LEU A 223 20.05 -3.30 -9.51
C LEU A 223 19.06 -4.29 -10.15
N PRO A 224 19.28 -4.72 -11.41
CA PRO A 224 18.40 -5.65 -12.10
C PRO A 224 18.65 -7.10 -11.65
N VAL A 225 18.25 -7.38 -10.39
CA VAL A 225 18.48 -8.70 -9.78
C VAL A 225 17.77 -9.82 -10.53
N LYS A 226 18.37 -11.01 -10.59
CA LYS A 226 17.65 -12.20 -11.00
C LYS A 226 16.46 -12.42 -10.06
N ALA A 227 15.27 -12.60 -10.62
CA ALA A 227 14.06 -12.85 -9.83
C ALA A 227 14.27 -14.02 -8.84
N GLY A 228 13.86 -13.82 -7.59
CA GLY A 228 13.96 -14.81 -6.51
C GLY A 228 15.28 -14.81 -5.74
N THR A 229 16.20 -13.87 -6.01
CA THR A 229 17.52 -13.83 -5.33
C THR A 229 17.64 -12.74 -4.28
N ASP A 230 16.53 -12.17 -3.84
CA ASP A 230 16.49 -11.09 -2.84
C ASP A 230 17.18 -11.50 -1.53
N VAL A 231 16.97 -12.73 -1.05
CA VAL A 231 17.62 -13.25 0.17
C VAL A 231 19.16 -13.25 0.02
N TRP A 232 19.68 -13.66 -1.16
CA TRP A 232 21.11 -13.62 -1.43
C TRP A 232 21.67 -12.21 -1.30
N LEU A 233 20.99 -11.24 -1.91
CA LEU A 233 21.43 -9.85 -1.90
C LEU A 233 21.44 -9.26 -0.50
N PHE A 234 20.35 -9.45 0.28
CA PHE A 234 20.23 -8.86 1.60
C PHE A 234 21.03 -9.62 2.67
N ASN A 235 21.21 -10.93 2.59
CA ASN A 235 22.13 -11.67 3.45
C ASN A 235 23.58 -11.25 3.19
N GLY A 236 23.95 -11.05 1.92
CA GLY A 236 25.27 -10.46 1.59
C GLY A 236 25.44 -9.06 2.15
N LEU A 237 24.39 -8.23 2.10
CA LEU A 237 24.41 -6.90 2.72
C LEU A 237 24.56 -7.00 4.25
N LEU A 238 23.82 -7.88 4.92
CA LEU A 238 23.94 -8.08 6.36
C LEU A 238 25.37 -8.48 6.78
N SER A 239 25.98 -9.44 6.05
CA SER A 239 27.36 -9.83 6.26
C SER A 239 28.34 -8.68 6.05
N TYR A 240 28.09 -7.83 5.06
CA TYR A 240 28.88 -6.62 4.81
C TYR A 240 28.75 -5.61 5.94
N LEU A 241 27.52 -5.31 6.39
CA LEU A 241 27.22 -4.36 7.47
C LEU A 241 27.88 -4.78 8.79
N ALA A 242 27.86 -6.08 9.12
CA ALA A 242 28.46 -6.61 10.33
C ALA A 242 29.98 -6.29 10.47
N THR A 243 30.66 -6.09 9.34
CA THR A 243 32.10 -5.80 9.32
C THR A 243 32.43 -4.34 9.04
N HIS A 244 31.54 -3.57 8.47
CA HIS A 244 31.80 -2.22 7.98
C HIS A 244 31.04 -1.11 8.73
N ALA A 245 29.86 -1.40 9.27
CA ALA A 245 29.01 -0.41 9.92
C ALA A 245 28.19 -0.98 11.09
N PRO A 246 28.78 -1.75 12.03
CA PRO A 246 28.02 -2.31 13.13
C PRO A 246 27.65 -1.21 14.15
N ASP A 247 26.36 -1.06 14.45
CA ASP A 247 25.88 -0.32 15.62
C ASP A 247 25.72 -1.30 16.80
N GLY A 248 26.83 -1.54 17.50
CA GLY A 248 26.85 -2.50 18.62
C GLY A 248 25.91 -2.12 19.76
N ALA A 249 25.76 -0.83 20.04
CA ALA A 249 24.89 -0.34 21.09
C ALA A 249 23.39 -0.59 20.77
N PHE A 250 23.00 -0.30 19.55
CA PHE A 250 21.65 -0.60 19.07
C PHE A 250 21.37 -2.11 19.07
N VAL A 251 22.30 -2.88 18.55
CA VAL A 251 22.18 -4.35 18.48
C VAL A 251 21.99 -4.95 19.87
N GLU A 252 22.83 -4.55 20.83
CA GLU A 252 22.76 -5.07 22.22
C GLU A 252 21.44 -4.67 22.91
N ALA A 253 21.00 -3.44 22.72
CA ALA A 253 19.80 -2.90 23.41
C ALA A 253 18.48 -3.34 22.79
N HIS A 254 18.42 -3.59 21.48
CA HIS A 254 17.16 -3.67 20.73
C HIS A 254 16.99 -4.94 19.90
N THR A 255 17.98 -5.84 19.85
CA THR A 255 17.88 -7.05 19.03
C THR A 255 18.22 -8.31 19.81
N SER A 256 17.83 -9.47 19.26
CA SER A 256 18.25 -10.78 19.72
C SER A 256 18.50 -11.69 18.52
N GLY A 257 19.38 -12.72 18.72
CA GLY A 257 19.63 -13.72 17.68
C GLY A 257 20.52 -13.25 16.53
N LEU A 258 21.28 -12.14 16.66
CA LEU A 258 22.17 -11.66 15.60
C LEU A 258 23.21 -12.70 15.18
N ALA A 259 23.75 -13.49 16.12
CA ALA A 259 24.76 -14.51 15.81
C ALA A 259 24.21 -15.58 14.83
N ASP A 260 23.00 -16.03 15.06
CA ASP A 260 22.33 -17.02 14.19
C ASP A 260 21.99 -16.41 12.82
N ALA A 261 21.54 -15.14 12.82
CA ALA A 261 21.26 -14.43 11.58
C ALA A 261 22.52 -14.22 10.73
N LEU A 262 23.66 -13.90 11.36
CA LEU A 262 24.95 -13.76 10.68
C LEU A 262 25.51 -15.10 10.21
N ALA A 263 25.29 -16.20 10.95
CA ALA A 263 25.68 -17.53 10.51
C ALA A 263 24.93 -17.91 9.23
N ALA A 264 23.62 -17.74 9.21
CA ALA A 264 22.79 -17.96 8.02
C ALA A 264 23.14 -17.02 6.87
N ALA A 265 23.39 -15.73 7.15
CA ALA A 265 23.78 -14.76 6.15
C ALA A 265 25.14 -15.10 5.52
N GLY A 266 26.07 -15.65 6.30
CA GLY A 266 27.40 -16.05 5.82
C GLY A 266 27.39 -17.20 4.79
N GLU A 267 26.33 -17.99 4.72
CA GLU A 267 26.18 -19.09 3.76
C GLU A 267 26.16 -18.61 2.29
N VAL A 268 25.83 -17.35 2.03
CA VAL A 268 25.84 -16.80 0.67
C VAL A 268 27.24 -16.57 0.11
N GLY A 269 28.27 -16.67 0.95
CA GLY A 269 29.68 -16.54 0.57
C GLY A 269 30.14 -15.10 0.35
N SER A 270 31.08 -14.93 -0.58
CA SER A 270 31.68 -13.64 -0.89
C SER A 270 30.76 -12.71 -1.71
N LEU A 271 31.10 -11.41 -1.79
CA LEU A 271 30.42 -10.45 -2.67
C LEU A 271 30.35 -10.95 -4.13
N LEU A 272 31.40 -11.64 -4.60
CA LEU A 272 31.41 -12.20 -5.96
C LEU A 272 30.43 -13.36 -6.10
N ASP A 273 30.21 -14.17 -5.06
CA ASP A 273 29.23 -15.26 -5.06
C ASP A 273 27.82 -14.71 -5.07
N VAL A 274 27.55 -13.68 -4.27
CA VAL A 274 26.28 -12.96 -4.29
C VAL A 274 26.02 -12.32 -5.65
N ALA A 275 27.01 -11.62 -6.21
CA ALA A 275 26.90 -10.99 -7.53
C ALA A 275 26.56 -12.01 -8.61
N ARG A 276 27.20 -13.20 -8.58
CA ARG A 276 26.94 -14.31 -9.50
C ARG A 276 25.54 -14.87 -9.32
N ALA A 277 25.10 -15.13 -8.09
CA ALA A 277 23.77 -15.65 -7.79
C ALA A 277 22.67 -14.67 -8.24
N CYS A 278 22.84 -13.39 -7.96
CA CYS A 278 21.92 -12.31 -8.31
C CYS A 278 22.01 -11.87 -9.79
N ARG A 279 23.03 -12.33 -10.54
CA ARG A 279 23.37 -11.86 -11.90
C ARG A 279 23.58 -10.35 -11.96
N LEU A 280 24.26 -9.80 -10.97
CA LEU A 280 24.60 -8.38 -10.90
C LEU A 280 26.08 -8.15 -11.27
N ASP A 281 26.36 -6.94 -11.73
CA ASP A 281 27.75 -6.45 -11.79
C ASP A 281 28.30 -6.30 -10.37
N PRO A 282 29.42 -6.96 -10.03
CA PRO A 282 30.02 -6.88 -8.70
C PRO A 282 30.32 -5.44 -8.25
N LYS A 283 30.67 -4.54 -9.15
CA LYS A 283 30.94 -3.13 -8.84
C LYS A 283 29.67 -2.38 -8.45
N GLN A 284 28.54 -2.67 -9.13
CA GLN A 284 27.26 -2.08 -8.77
C GLN A 284 26.75 -2.61 -7.43
N LEU A 285 26.92 -3.90 -7.16
CA LEU A 285 26.58 -4.52 -5.89
C LEU A 285 27.42 -3.93 -4.75
N GLN A 286 28.74 -3.83 -4.92
CA GLN A 286 29.62 -3.21 -3.95
C GLN A 286 29.23 -1.76 -3.68
N ARG A 287 28.98 -0.97 -4.73
CA ARG A 287 28.49 0.41 -4.60
C ARG A 287 27.20 0.51 -3.79
N PHE A 288 26.27 -0.41 -3.98
CA PHE A 288 25.04 -0.43 -3.18
C PHE A 288 25.35 -0.68 -1.71
N TYR A 289 26.19 -1.67 -1.39
CA TYR A 289 26.55 -2.00 -0.02
C TYR A 289 27.26 -0.83 0.67
N GLU A 290 28.21 -0.20 -0.04
CA GLU A 290 28.89 0.99 0.46
C GLU A 290 27.94 2.17 0.70
N LEU A 291 27.03 2.43 -0.23
CA LEU A 291 26.00 3.48 -0.06
C LEU A 291 25.13 3.20 1.15
N PHE A 292 24.69 1.96 1.32
CA PHE A 292 23.81 1.57 2.43
C PHE A 292 24.55 1.74 3.78
N ALA A 293 25.77 1.23 3.88
CA ALA A 293 26.58 1.29 5.10
C ALA A 293 26.97 2.73 5.52
N ASN A 294 27.13 3.64 4.55
CA ASN A 294 27.58 5.01 4.79
C ASN A 294 26.44 6.04 4.83
N THR A 295 25.17 5.61 4.74
CA THR A 295 24.01 6.51 4.81
C THR A 295 23.30 6.31 6.13
N GLU A 296 23.20 7.37 6.95
CA GLU A 296 22.59 7.31 8.28
C GLU A 296 21.06 7.08 8.20
N LYS A 297 20.36 7.82 7.33
CA LYS A 297 18.92 7.79 7.22
C LYS A 297 18.47 7.04 5.98
N VAL A 298 18.27 5.74 6.11
CA VAL A 298 17.82 4.86 5.03
C VAL A 298 16.42 4.34 5.31
N VAL A 299 15.53 4.47 4.33
CA VAL A 299 14.23 3.79 4.34
C VAL A 299 14.20 2.77 3.21
N THR A 300 14.03 1.51 3.56
CA THR A 300 13.82 0.42 2.60
C THR A 300 12.33 0.07 2.54
N ALA A 301 11.72 0.25 1.38
CA ALA A 301 10.33 -0.10 1.13
C ALA A 301 10.26 -1.22 0.08
N PHE A 302 9.49 -2.25 0.39
CA PHE A 302 9.26 -3.36 -0.53
C PHE A 302 7.76 -3.51 -0.84
N THR A 303 7.45 -4.21 -1.91
CA THR A 303 6.08 -4.56 -2.27
C THR A 303 5.98 -6.01 -2.77
N MET A 304 4.99 -6.29 -3.60
CA MET A 304 4.62 -7.65 -4.04
C MET A 304 5.74 -8.43 -4.70
N GLY A 305 6.76 -7.78 -5.29
CA GLY A 305 7.93 -8.46 -5.85
C GLY A 305 8.74 -9.22 -4.80
N VAL A 306 8.66 -8.79 -3.54
CA VAL A 306 9.30 -9.46 -2.39
C VAL A 306 8.34 -10.46 -1.76
N ASN A 307 7.17 -10.02 -1.30
CA ASN A 307 6.31 -10.83 -0.44
C ASN A 307 5.45 -11.84 -1.19
N GLN A 308 5.10 -11.62 -2.46
CA GLN A 308 4.35 -12.59 -3.26
C GLN A 308 5.26 -13.65 -3.89
N SER A 309 5.93 -14.41 -3.06
CA SER A 309 6.75 -15.54 -3.49
C SER A 309 6.73 -16.67 -2.44
N THR A 310 7.15 -17.87 -2.84
CA THR A 310 7.23 -19.03 -1.93
C THR A 310 8.19 -18.83 -0.76
N SER A 311 9.19 -17.96 -0.91
CA SER A 311 10.14 -17.53 0.13
C SER A 311 9.89 -16.10 0.64
N GLY A 312 8.66 -15.58 0.49
CA GLY A 312 8.35 -14.18 0.77
C GLY A 312 8.65 -13.76 2.21
N ALA A 313 8.32 -14.58 3.19
CA ALA A 313 8.61 -14.28 4.59
C ALA A 313 10.13 -14.17 4.87
N ASP A 314 10.93 -15.05 4.27
CA ASP A 314 12.39 -15.02 4.44
C ASP A 314 13.03 -13.82 3.72
N LYS A 315 12.50 -13.42 2.56
CA LYS A 315 12.91 -12.20 1.88
C LYS A 315 12.63 -10.95 2.72
N VAL A 316 11.44 -10.88 3.33
CA VAL A 316 11.07 -9.78 4.24
C VAL A 316 12.02 -9.73 5.43
N ASN A 317 12.32 -10.88 6.08
CA ASN A 317 13.25 -10.93 7.18
C ASN A 317 14.67 -10.56 6.78
N ALA A 318 15.15 -11.00 5.62
CA ALA A 318 16.49 -10.61 5.12
C ALA A 318 16.61 -9.08 4.94
N ILE A 319 15.54 -8.42 4.47
CA ILE A 319 15.48 -6.96 4.38
C ILE A 319 15.50 -6.31 5.78
N ILE A 320 14.65 -6.79 6.69
CA ILE A 320 14.52 -6.23 8.05
C ILE A 320 15.85 -6.36 8.82
N ASN A 321 16.55 -7.48 8.68
CA ASN A 321 17.83 -7.72 9.35
C ASN A 321 18.91 -6.71 8.96
N CYS A 322 18.80 -6.04 7.82
CA CYS A 322 19.72 -4.99 7.40
C CYS A 322 19.35 -3.61 7.95
#